data_32e3ff0606afce2ee6d8e2b51efaa311
#
_entry.id   32e3ff0606afce2ee6d8e2b51efaa311
#
_cell.length_a   1.000
_cell.length_b   1.000
_cell.length_c   1.000
_cell.angle_alpha   90.00
_cell.angle_beta   90.00
_cell.angle_gamma   90.00
#
_symmetry.space_group_name_H-M   'P 1'
#
loop_
_entity.id
_entity.type
_entity.pdbx_description
1 polymer ?
#
loop_
_entity_poly.entity_id
_entity_poly.type
_entity_poly.pdbx_seq_one_letter_code
_entity_poly.pdbx_strand_id
1 'polypeptide(L)'
;DEIQFNETTLWTGRSTDLSGGGSGYGKYENFGSVFAENLNDAFDFSSEGGAVNYYRQLDLSNATGKVYFEDKNGVKYTREYIASNPARVVAARYTASEPGKLSLRFSMKGGSIKGIKPSYAEDGGTFSGKLETVSYNARFKVVPTGEKATVKATAEGIEVMNADEVLLILAGGTDFDAYQQSFVSNTAQLAGAIEARVNDAA
;
A
#
# COMPACT_ATOMS: atom_id res chain seq x y z
N ASP A 1 9.94 -2.56 -4.94
CA ASP A 1 9.41 -1.27 -4.51
C ASP A 1 8.67 -1.42 -3.20
N GLU A 2 8.79 -0.46 -2.30
CA GLU A 2 8.10 -0.48 -1.01
C GLU A 2 7.40 0.86 -0.77
N ILE A 3 6.13 0.81 -0.45
CA ILE A 3 5.33 1.95 -0.01
C ILE A 3 5.02 1.76 1.47
N GLN A 4 5.74 2.47 2.32
CA GLN A 4 5.44 2.52 3.76
C GLN A 4 4.29 3.50 4.00
N PHE A 5 3.33 3.10 4.82
CA PHE A 5 2.22 3.95 5.21
C PHE A 5 1.96 3.88 6.71
N ASN A 6 1.56 5.00 7.27
CA ASN A 6 1.23 5.14 8.67
C ASN A 6 -0.11 5.85 8.83
N GLU A 7 -0.69 5.65 10.00
CA GLU A 7 -1.91 6.29 10.43
C GLU A 7 -1.70 6.85 11.84
N THR A 8 -1.98 8.14 12.02
CA THR A 8 -1.61 8.89 13.23
C THR A 8 -2.43 8.53 14.47
N THR A 9 -3.50 7.75 14.32
CA THR A 9 -4.37 7.30 15.40
C THR A 9 -4.13 5.82 15.78
N LEU A 10 -3.17 5.15 15.15
CA LEU A 10 -2.81 3.78 15.47
C LEU A 10 -1.94 3.71 16.74
N TRP A 11 -2.61 3.69 17.88
CA TRP A 11 -2.02 3.81 19.21
C TRP A 11 -2.41 2.64 20.13
N THR A 12 -1.45 2.12 20.91
CA THR A 12 -1.61 0.94 21.76
C THR A 12 -2.13 1.25 23.16
N GLY A 13 -2.17 2.52 23.59
CA GLY A 13 -2.46 2.89 24.97
C GLY A 13 -3.92 2.77 25.38
N ARG A 14 -4.13 2.77 26.69
CA ARG A 14 -5.46 2.83 27.32
C ARG A 14 -5.84 4.27 27.64
N SER A 15 -7.11 4.58 27.56
CA SER A 15 -7.65 5.91 27.83
C SER A 15 -7.59 6.33 29.31
N THR A 16 -7.37 5.41 30.26
CA THR A 16 -7.65 5.66 31.67
C THR A 16 -6.58 5.24 32.67
N ASP A 17 -5.53 4.52 32.27
CA ASP A 17 -4.51 4.06 33.21
C ASP A 17 -3.28 4.97 33.25
N LEU A 18 -3.36 6.03 34.05
CA LEU A 18 -2.25 6.92 34.35
C LEU A 18 -1.41 6.42 35.55
N SER A 19 -1.75 5.27 36.16
CA SER A 19 -1.20 4.82 37.43
C SER A 19 0.01 3.93 37.31
N GLY A 20 0.34 3.44 36.12
CA GLY A 20 1.42 2.49 35.90
C GLY A 20 2.67 3.14 35.36
N GLY A 21 3.67 3.33 36.18
CA GLY A 21 5.00 3.84 35.86
C GLY A 21 5.54 3.56 34.47
N GLY A 22 5.22 4.41 33.48
CA GLY A 22 5.77 4.41 32.13
C GLY A 22 5.14 3.44 31.13
N SER A 23 4.33 2.47 31.52
CA SER A 23 3.71 1.50 30.60
C SER A 23 2.27 1.83 30.21
N GLY A 24 1.63 2.78 30.89
CA GLY A 24 0.22 3.14 30.68
C GLY A 24 -0.05 4.10 29.51
N TYR A 25 0.97 4.80 29.04
CA TYR A 25 0.79 5.83 28.00
C TYR A 25 0.64 5.27 26.58
N GLY A 26 0.98 4.00 26.37
CA GLY A 26 1.00 3.40 25.05
C GLY A 26 2.06 3.99 24.12
N LYS A 27 2.04 3.55 22.89
CA LYS A 27 2.92 4.01 21.80
C LYS A 27 2.18 3.97 20.47
N TYR A 28 2.62 4.78 19.53
CA TYR A 28 2.20 4.65 18.14
C TYR A 28 2.85 3.42 17.51
N GLU A 29 2.08 2.71 16.72
CA GLU A 29 2.54 1.58 15.94
C GLU A 29 2.72 1.97 14.47
N ASN A 30 3.69 1.37 13.80
CA ASN A 30 3.84 1.45 12.36
C ASN A 30 2.74 0.62 11.72
N PHE A 31 1.97 1.22 10.79
CA PHE A 31 0.82 0.57 10.17
C PHE A 31 1.25 -0.57 9.27
N GLY A 32 2.11 -0.29 8.28
CA GLY A 32 2.61 -1.33 7.40
C GLY A 32 3.23 -0.84 6.12
N SER A 33 3.47 -1.80 5.22
CA SER A 33 4.03 -1.57 3.90
C SER A 33 3.28 -2.38 2.84
N VAL A 34 3.20 -1.80 1.64
CA VAL A 34 2.85 -2.53 0.42
C VAL A 34 4.10 -2.66 -0.43
N PHE A 35 4.36 -3.85 -0.92
CA PHE A 35 5.47 -4.17 -1.80
C PHE A 35 4.98 -4.39 -3.22
N ALA A 36 5.72 -3.87 -4.19
CA ALA A 36 5.59 -4.20 -5.61
C ALA A 36 6.88 -4.87 -6.06
N GLU A 37 6.83 -6.18 -6.20
CA GLU A 37 7.93 -7.02 -6.68
C GLU A 37 7.81 -7.21 -8.17
N ASN A 38 8.93 -7.11 -8.88
CA ASN A 38 8.95 -7.40 -10.31
C ASN A 38 9.11 -8.89 -10.55
N LEU A 39 8.26 -9.45 -11.40
CA LEU A 39 8.26 -10.86 -11.77
C LEU A 39 8.97 -11.12 -13.12
N ASN A 40 9.44 -10.07 -13.79
CA ASN A 40 10.20 -10.22 -15.04
C ASN A 40 11.68 -10.42 -14.75
N ASP A 41 12.29 -11.46 -15.31
CA ASP A 41 13.74 -11.75 -15.23
C ASP A 41 14.63 -10.65 -15.88
N ALA A 42 14.00 -9.70 -16.59
CA ALA A 42 14.71 -8.58 -17.23
C ALA A 42 15.27 -7.55 -16.21
N PHE A 43 14.86 -7.64 -14.94
CA PHE A 43 15.21 -6.69 -13.89
C PHE A 43 16.11 -7.32 -12.82
N ASP A 44 17.33 -7.54 -13.15
CA ASP A 44 18.33 -7.81 -12.12
C ASP A 44 19.07 -6.50 -11.78
N PHE A 45 18.56 -5.78 -10.77
CA PHE A 45 19.24 -4.59 -10.25
C PHE A 45 20.54 -4.91 -9.52
N SER A 46 20.83 -6.18 -9.26
CA SER A 46 22.07 -6.62 -8.62
C SER A 46 23.20 -6.83 -9.61
N SER A 47 22.89 -6.95 -10.92
CA SER A 47 23.88 -7.14 -11.98
C SER A 47 24.26 -5.83 -12.65
N GLU A 48 25.52 -5.72 -13.07
CA GLU A 48 26.02 -4.61 -13.87
C GLU A 48 25.22 -4.52 -15.19
N GLY A 49 24.45 -3.42 -15.36
CA GLY A 49 23.58 -3.20 -16.53
C GLY A 49 22.12 -3.67 -16.38
N GLY A 50 21.67 -4.04 -15.18
CA GLY A 50 20.29 -4.46 -14.93
C GLY A 50 19.25 -3.34 -15.08
N ALA A 51 19.62 -2.10 -14.78
CA ALA A 51 18.84 -0.90 -15.08
C ALA A 51 19.76 0.26 -15.45
N VAL A 52 19.42 0.97 -16.52
CA VAL A 52 20.16 2.13 -16.99
C VAL A 52 19.26 3.37 -16.96
N ASN A 53 19.87 4.55 -17.06
CA ASN A 53 19.15 5.83 -17.08
C ASN A 53 18.22 6.04 -15.88
N TYR A 54 18.60 5.48 -14.72
CA TYR A 54 17.79 5.59 -13.50
C TYR A 54 17.82 7.01 -12.94
N TYR A 55 16.64 7.56 -12.67
CA TYR A 55 16.50 8.80 -11.87
C TYR A 55 15.25 8.76 -10.98
N ARG A 56 15.27 9.58 -9.94
CA ARG A 56 14.14 9.85 -9.06
C ARG A 56 13.88 11.34 -9.01
N GLN A 57 12.62 11.72 -8.97
CA GLN A 57 12.17 13.09 -8.92
C GLN A 57 11.02 13.24 -7.93
N LEU A 58 10.98 14.35 -7.22
CA LEU A 58 9.81 14.82 -6.49
C LEU A 58 9.42 16.18 -7.08
N ASP A 59 8.22 16.24 -7.65
CA ASP A 59 7.63 17.47 -8.15
C ASP A 59 6.72 18.07 -7.08
N LEU A 60 7.16 19.17 -6.46
CA LEU A 60 6.42 19.84 -5.41
C LEU A 60 5.22 20.65 -5.91
N SER A 61 5.16 20.95 -7.21
CA SER A 61 4.05 21.72 -7.80
C SER A 61 2.77 20.90 -7.91
N ASN A 62 2.91 19.58 -8.12
CA ASN A 62 1.78 18.64 -8.24
C ASN A 62 1.83 17.51 -7.19
N ALA A 63 2.77 17.58 -6.26
CA ALA A 63 2.98 16.60 -5.18
C ALA A 63 3.17 15.15 -5.68
N THR A 64 3.87 14.98 -6.81
CA THR A 64 4.09 13.67 -7.45
C THR A 64 5.54 13.22 -7.28
N GLY A 65 5.72 12.04 -6.69
CA GLY A 65 6.99 11.32 -6.75
C GLY A 65 7.07 10.52 -8.04
N LYS A 66 8.25 10.48 -8.67
CA LYS A 66 8.49 9.74 -9.91
C LYS A 66 9.79 8.96 -9.85
N VAL A 67 9.77 7.74 -10.35
CA VAL A 67 10.94 6.90 -10.62
C VAL A 67 10.92 6.50 -12.09
N TYR A 68 12.06 6.63 -12.75
CA TYR A 68 12.26 6.22 -14.14
C TYR A 68 13.52 5.37 -14.25
N PHE A 69 13.47 4.37 -15.10
CA PHE A 69 14.62 3.57 -15.50
C PHE A 69 14.34 2.84 -16.82
N GLU A 70 15.39 2.32 -17.42
CA GLU A 70 15.31 1.46 -18.62
C GLU A 70 15.92 0.09 -18.31
N ASP A 71 15.36 -0.98 -18.86
CA ASP A 71 15.98 -2.31 -18.80
C ASP A 71 17.07 -2.48 -19.86
N LYS A 72 17.76 -3.60 -19.82
CA LYS A 72 18.80 -3.96 -20.78
C LYS A 72 18.33 -4.07 -22.23
N ASN A 73 17.02 -4.15 -22.46
CA ASN A 73 16.41 -4.22 -23.79
C ASN A 73 15.92 -2.86 -24.28
N GLY A 74 16.11 -1.79 -23.49
CA GLY A 74 15.68 -0.43 -23.81
C GLY A 74 14.22 -0.14 -23.52
N VAL A 75 13.50 -1.05 -22.85
CA VAL A 75 12.13 -0.79 -22.38
C VAL A 75 12.19 0.20 -21.23
N LYS A 76 11.42 1.26 -21.34
CA LYS A 76 11.36 2.34 -20.35
C LYS A 76 10.23 2.08 -19.35
N TYR A 77 10.55 2.24 -18.07
CA TYR A 77 9.59 2.06 -16.97
C TYR A 77 9.45 3.34 -16.18
N THR A 78 8.21 3.69 -15.88
CA THR A 78 7.89 4.83 -15.03
C THR A 78 7.02 4.36 -13.87
N ARG A 79 7.31 4.88 -12.68
CA ARG A 79 6.51 4.71 -11.47
C ARG A 79 6.19 6.11 -10.94
N GLU A 80 4.93 6.39 -10.72
CA GLU A 80 4.44 7.67 -10.22
C GLU A 80 3.65 7.44 -8.94
N TYR A 81 3.85 8.31 -7.95
CA TYR A 81 3.26 8.17 -6.62
C TYR A 81 2.60 9.47 -6.20
N ILE A 82 1.40 9.38 -5.64
CA ILE A 82 0.69 10.51 -5.05
C ILE A 82 -0.04 10.07 -3.77
N ALA A 83 -0.02 10.93 -2.76
CA ALA A 83 -0.87 10.79 -1.58
C ALA A 83 -1.99 11.85 -1.66
N SER A 84 -3.22 11.40 -1.83
CA SER A 84 -4.39 12.27 -1.93
C SER A 84 -5.07 12.42 -0.57
N ASN A 85 -4.98 13.60 0.04
CA ASN A 85 -5.72 13.90 1.26
C ASN A 85 -7.26 13.90 1.03
N PRO A 86 -7.80 14.53 -0.01
CA PRO A 86 -9.25 14.52 -0.23
C PRO A 86 -9.81 13.11 -0.42
N ALA A 87 -9.14 12.25 -1.18
CA ALA A 87 -9.57 10.87 -1.39
C ALA A 87 -9.13 9.92 -0.26
N ARG A 88 -8.21 10.35 0.61
CA ARG A 88 -7.62 9.56 1.70
C ARG A 88 -7.01 8.25 1.22
N VAL A 89 -6.31 8.31 0.09
CA VAL A 89 -5.60 7.18 -0.51
C VAL A 89 -4.17 7.55 -0.88
N VAL A 90 -3.33 6.55 -0.99
CA VAL A 90 -2.06 6.61 -1.72
C VAL A 90 -2.27 5.87 -3.03
N ALA A 91 -1.91 6.48 -4.15
CA ALA A 91 -1.94 5.85 -5.45
C ALA A 91 -0.52 5.73 -6.02
N ALA A 92 -0.25 4.59 -6.67
CA ALA A 92 0.98 4.36 -7.40
C ALA A 92 0.64 3.83 -8.79
N ARG A 93 1.18 4.48 -9.82
CA ARG A 93 0.99 4.12 -11.22
C ARG A 93 2.28 3.56 -11.79
N TYR A 94 2.21 2.39 -12.38
CA TYR A 94 3.31 1.69 -13.03
C TYR A 94 3.03 1.63 -14.52
N THR A 95 3.98 2.08 -15.34
CA THR A 95 3.86 2.04 -16.82
C THR A 95 5.12 1.52 -17.47
N ALA A 96 4.98 0.90 -18.64
CA ALA A 96 6.07 0.51 -19.52
C ALA A 96 5.90 1.16 -20.90
N SER A 97 7.01 1.39 -21.62
CA SER A 97 6.97 1.98 -22.98
C SER A 97 6.48 1.01 -24.05
N GLU A 98 6.41 -0.27 -23.73
CA GLU A 98 5.94 -1.32 -24.64
C GLU A 98 4.79 -2.11 -23.98
N PRO A 99 3.79 -2.53 -24.77
CA PRO A 99 2.64 -3.29 -24.27
C PRO A 99 3.06 -4.62 -23.64
N GLY A 100 2.36 -5.01 -22.56
CA GLY A 100 2.52 -6.31 -21.91
C GLY A 100 3.84 -6.49 -21.14
N LYS A 101 4.56 -5.42 -20.84
CA LYS A 101 5.89 -5.52 -20.19
C LYS A 101 5.84 -5.40 -18.66
N LEU A 102 4.68 -5.19 -18.07
CA LEU A 102 4.53 -5.18 -16.62
C LEU A 102 4.06 -6.53 -16.12
N SER A 103 4.89 -7.16 -15.29
CA SER A 103 4.52 -8.34 -14.51
C SER A 103 4.99 -8.11 -13.07
N LEU A 104 4.04 -7.89 -12.18
CA LEU A 104 4.27 -7.43 -10.81
C LEU A 104 3.50 -8.28 -9.80
N ARG A 105 4.12 -8.55 -8.65
CA ARG A 105 3.41 -9.07 -7.48
C ARG A 105 3.26 -7.96 -6.46
N PHE A 106 2.03 -7.74 -6.00
CA PHE A 106 1.70 -6.81 -4.92
C PHE A 106 1.40 -7.58 -3.65
N SER A 107 2.12 -7.26 -2.58
CA SER A 107 1.92 -7.88 -1.27
C SER A 107 1.90 -6.85 -0.16
N MET A 108 1.38 -7.23 1.01
CA MET A 108 1.33 -6.37 2.21
C MET A 108 2.09 -7.00 3.36
N LYS A 109 2.61 -6.16 4.23
CA LYS A 109 3.16 -6.57 5.51
C LYS A 109 2.71 -5.58 6.58
N GLY A 110 2.24 -6.08 7.70
CA GLY A 110 2.03 -5.26 8.88
C GLY A 110 3.35 -4.69 9.39
N GLY A 111 3.31 -3.51 9.97
CA GLY A 111 4.49 -2.82 10.49
C GLY A 111 4.99 -3.43 11.79
N SER A 112 4.94 -2.65 12.88
CA SER A 112 5.40 -3.10 14.20
C SER A 112 4.43 -4.04 14.93
N ILE A 113 3.18 -4.13 14.48
CA ILE A 113 2.15 -4.96 15.10
C ILE A 113 2.40 -6.43 14.75
N LYS A 114 2.64 -7.25 15.78
CA LYS A 114 2.93 -8.69 15.61
C LYS A 114 1.66 -9.46 15.20
N GLY A 115 1.85 -10.49 14.37
CA GLY A 115 0.79 -11.45 14.03
C GLY A 115 -0.19 -10.99 12.95
N ILE A 116 0.02 -9.84 12.33
CA ILE A 116 -0.78 -9.42 11.17
C ILE A 116 -0.53 -10.43 10.03
N LYS A 117 -1.64 -10.96 9.50
CA LYS A 117 -1.64 -11.84 8.33
C LYS A 117 -2.50 -11.20 7.25
N PRO A 118 -1.89 -10.69 6.17
CA PRO A 118 -2.64 -10.23 5.02
C PRO A 118 -3.42 -11.38 4.37
N SER A 119 -4.55 -11.04 3.76
CA SER A 119 -5.31 -11.92 2.87
C SER A 119 -5.45 -11.27 1.50
N TYR A 120 -5.46 -12.09 0.46
CA TYR A 120 -5.50 -11.66 -0.92
C TYR A 120 -6.67 -12.32 -1.63
N ALA A 121 -7.48 -11.55 -2.32
CA ALA A 121 -8.63 -12.03 -3.09
C ALA A 121 -8.89 -11.11 -4.27
N GLU A 122 -9.35 -11.69 -5.37
CA GLU A 122 -9.66 -10.96 -6.60
C GLU A 122 -8.49 -10.10 -7.07
N ASP A 123 -8.60 -8.79 -6.94
CA ASP A 123 -7.65 -7.76 -7.38
C ASP A 123 -7.00 -6.99 -6.22
N GLY A 124 -7.12 -7.47 -4.99
CA GLY A 124 -6.66 -6.72 -3.83
C GLY A 124 -6.19 -7.55 -2.64
N GLY A 125 -5.54 -6.85 -1.72
CA GLY A 125 -5.08 -7.38 -0.44
C GLY A 125 -5.58 -6.54 0.72
N THR A 126 -5.82 -7.19 1.86
CA THR A 126 -6.24 -6.52 3.08
C THR A 126 -5.62 -7.16 4.31
N PHE A 127 -5.43 -6.37 5.33
CA PHE A 127 -5.25 -6.85 6.69
C PHE A 127 -6.03 -5.99 7.68
N SER A 128 -6.39 -6.58 8.80
CA SER A 128 -7.06 -5.89 9.90
C SER A 128 -6.63 -6.47 11.23
N GLY A 129 -6.94 -5.75 12.28
CA GLY A 129 -6.73 -6.20 13.64
C GLY A 129 -7.29 -5.22 14.65
N LYS A 130 -7.03 -5.52 15.91
CA LYS A 130 -7.42 -4.70 17.03
C LYS A 130 -6.23 -4.57 17.98
N LEU A 131 -5.91 -3.35 18.34
CA LEU A 131 -5.08 -3.03 19.49
C LEU A 131 -5.95 -3.03 20.75
N GLU A 132 -5.43 -2.57 21.86
CA GLU A 132 -6.20 -2.57 23.09
C GLU A 132 -7.45 -1.70 23.01
N THR A 133 -7.34 -0.52 22.38
CA THR A 133 -8.46 0.44 22.22
C THR A 133 -8.98 0.47 20.81
N VAL A 134 -8.12 0.69 19.82
CA VAL A 134 -8.53 0.94 18.43
C VAL A 134 -8.46 -0.30 17.57
N SER A 135 -9.43 -0.45 16.68
CA SER A 135 -9.38 -1.39 15.56
C SER A 135 -8.80 -0.69 14.32
N TYR A 136 -8.18 -1.45 13.45
CA TYR A 136 -7.56 -0.93 12.23
C TYR A 136 -7.82 -1.84 11.04
N ASN A 137 -7.82 -1.25 9.85
CA ASN A 137 -7.90 -1.95 8.58
C ASN A 137 -7.05 -1.23 7.54
N ALA A 138 -6.39 -1.99 6.70
CA ALA A 138 -5.74 -1.50 5.48
C ALA A 138 -6.14 -2.39 4.30
N ARG A 139 -6.30 -1.77 3.14
CA ARG A 139 -6.63 -2.45 1.88
C ARG A 139 -5.91 -1.79 0.73
N PHE A 140 -5.39 -2.60 -0.19
CA PHE A 140 -5.02 -2.14 -1.52
C PHE A 140 -5.86 -2.84 -2.59
N LYS A 141 -5.92 -2.21 -3.76
CA LYS A 141 -6.48 -2.74 -5.00
C LYS A 141 -5.52 -2.46 -6.14
N VAL A 142 -5.44 -3.37 -7.10
CA VAL A 142 -4.70 -3.17 -8.35
C VAL A 142 -5.67 -3.13 -9.52
N VAL A 143 -5.45 -2.18 -10.43
CA VAL A 143 -6.24 -2.02 -11.65
C VAL A 143 -5.27 -2.07 -12.83
N PRO A 144 -5.04 -3.23 -13.42
CA PRO A 144 -4.22 -3.35 -14.60
C PRO A 144 -4.99 -2.99 -15.86
N THR A 145 -4.27 -2.50 -16.88
CA THR A 145 -4.77 -2.33 -18.25
C THR A 145 -3.87 -3.09 -19.22
N GLY A 146 -4.41 -3.42 -20.38
CA GLY A 146 -3.72 -4.15 -21.45
C GLY A 146 -4.53 -5.37 -21.91
N GLU A 147 -4.49 -5.64 -23.20
CA GLU A 147 -5.28 -6.73 -23.82
C GLU A 147 -4.90 -8.11 -23.26
N LYS A 148 -3.63 -8.29 -22.86
CA LYS A 148 -3.08 -9.56 -22.34
C LYS A 148 -2.93 -9.56 -20.81
N ALA A 149 -3.39 -8.49 -20.15
CA ALA A 149 -3.24 -8.39 -18.70
C ALA A 149 -4.09 -9.43 -17.98
N THR A 150 -3.48 -10.09 -17.00
CA THR A 150 -4.17 -11.03 -16.11
C THR A 150 -3.89 -10.71 -14.67
N VAL A 151 -4.87 -10.99 -13.80
CA VAL A 151 -4.75 -10.82 -12.35
C VAL A 151 -5.04 -12.14 -11.66
N LYS A 152 -4.22 -12.50 -10.68
CA LYS A 152 -4.39 -13.71 -9.89
C LYS A 152 -4.04 -13.47 -8.44
N ALA A 153 -4.96 -13.77 -7.54
CA ALA A 153 -4.67 -13.83 -6.12
C ALA A 153 -3.93 -15.14 -5.78
N THR A 154 -2.86 -15.02 -5.01
CA THR A 154 -2.05 -16.14 -4.49
C THR A 154 -1.91 -16.01 -2.97
N ALA A 155 -1.30 -17.00 -2.33
CA ALA A 155 -0.99 -16.92 -0.89
C ALA A 155 0.05 -15.83 -0.56
N GLU A 156 0.85 -15.40 -1.54
CA GLU A 156 1.94 -14.44 -1.38
C GLU A 156 1.56 -13.01 -1.78
N GLY A 157 0.47 -12.84 -2.52
CA GLY A 157 0.06 -11.52 -3.02
C GLY A 157 -0.86 -11.60 -4.24
N ILE A 158 -1.07 -10.44 -4.85
CA ILE A 158 -1.78 -10.31 -6.13
C ILE A 158 -0.74 -10.25 -7.24
N GLU A 159 -0.78 -11.21 -8.14
CA GLU A 159 0.07 -11.27 -9.34
C GLU A 159 -0.66 -10.65 -10.53
N VAL A 160 -0.07 -9.64 -11.11
CA VAL A 160 -0.47 -9.02 -12.37
C VAL A 160 0.55 -9.43 -13.42
N MET A 161 0.11 -9.99 -14.54
CA MET A 161 0.98 -10.43 -15.62
C MET A 161 0.63 -9.74 -16.93
N ASN A 162 1.66 -9.40 -17.72
CA ASN A 162 1.55 -8.85 -19.07
C ASN A 162 0.68 -7.60 -19.19
N ALA A 163 0.69 -6.73 -18.19
CA ALA A 163 -0.03 -5.47 -18.25
C ALA A 163 0.75 -4.38 -18.99
N ASP A 164 0.02 -3.42 -19.56
CA ASP A 164 0.56 -2.19 -20.15
C ASP A 164 0.75 -1.12 -19.08
N GLU A 165 -0.20 -1.06 -18.16
CA GLU A 165 -0.20 -0.18 -17.00
C GLU A 165 -0.82 -0.90 -15.79
N VAL A 166 -0.40 -0.54 -14.59
CA VAL A 166 -1.01 -0.98 -13.35
C VAL A 166 -1.17 0.22 -12.42
N LEU A 167 -2.41 0.47 -11.98
CA LEU A 167 -2.70 1.41 -10.91
C LEU A 167 -2.88 0.63 -9.60
N LEU A 168 -2.08 0.96 -8.60
CA LEU A 168 -2.23 0.50 -7.21
C LEU A 168 -2.90 1.61 -6.40
N ILE A 169 -3.96 1.28 -5.68
CA ILE A 169 -4.63 2.20 -4.75
C ILE A 169 -4.59 1.58 -3.36
N LEU A 170 -4.13 2.35 -2.38
CA LEU A 170 -3.96 1.94 -0.99
C LEU A 170 -4.72 2.89 -0.07
N ALA A 171 -5.51 2.35 0.83
CA ALA A 171 -6.11 3.07 1.95
C ALA A 171 -5.91 2.30 3.26
N GLY A 172 -5.88 3.04 4.36
CA GLY A 172 -5.88 2.49 5.70
C GLY A 172 -6.53 3.45 6.69
N GLY A 173 -6.85 2.95 7.87
CA GLY A 173 -7.43 3.76 8.93
C GLY A 173 -7.76 2.96 10.18
N THR A 174 -8.18 3.70 11.21
CA THR A 174 -8.64 3.18 12.50
C THR A 174 -10.07 3.63 12.77
N ASP A 175 -10.69 3.05 13.78
CA ASP A 175 -11.98 3.47 14.31
C ASP A 175 -11.86 4.54 15.42
N PHE A 176 -10.68 5.16 15.56
CA PHE A 176 -10.44 6.19 16.57
C PHE A 176 -11.38 7.38 16.41
N ASP A 177 -12.00 7.78 17.52
CA ASP A 177 -12.87 8.95 17.59
C ASP A 177 -12.64 9.69 18.92
N ALA A 178 -11.97 10.85 18.83
CA ALA A 178 -11.64 11.67 20.01
C ALA A 178 -12.87 12.23 20.77
N TYR A 179 -14.04 12.21 20.13
CA TYR A 179 -15.28 12.74 20.72
C TYR A 179 -16.11 11.69 21.46
N GLN A 180 -15.69 10.42 21.41
CA GLN A 180 -16.32 9.33 22.14
C GLN A 180 -15.57 9.07 23.46
N GLN A 181 -16.30 8.77 24.53
CA GLN A 181 -15.70 8.38 25.81
C GLN A 181 -14.87 7.09 25.71
N SER A 182 -15.23 6.20 24.80
CA SER A 182 -14.48 4.97 24.46
C SER A 182 -13.30 5.21 23.53
N PHE A 183 -13.15 6.43 22.98
CA PHE A 183 -12.19 6.79 21.92
C PHE A 183 -12.34 6.03 20.60
N VAL A 184 -13.44 5.29 20.41
CA VAL A 184 -13.72 4.57 19.17
C VAL A 184 -15.19 4.73 18.77
N SER A 185 -15.42 4.73 17.45
CA SER A 185 -16.76 4.73 16.86
C SER A 185 -16.77 3.95 15.56
N ASN A 186 -17.95 3.48 15.16
CA ASN A 186 -18.18 2.85 13.87
C ASN A 186 -17.26 1.67 13.54
N THR A 187 -16.76 0.92 14.53
CA THR A 187 -15.86 -0.23 14.36
C THR A 187 -16.36 -1.22 13.31
N ALA A 188 -17.67 -1.54 13.31
CA ALA A 188 -18.25 -2.48 12.37
C ALA A 188 -18.24 -1.98 10.91
N GLN A 189 -18.22 -0.67 10.70
CA GLN A 189 -18.20 -0.04 9.37
C GLN A 189 -16.78 0.22 8.85
N LEU A 190 -15.74 0.11 9.67
CA LEU A 190 -14.37 0.50 9.33
C LEU A 190 -13.88 -0.18 8.05
N ALA A 191 -13.98 -1.51 7.95
CA ALA A 191 -13.48 -2.25 6.79
C ALA A 191 -14.23 -1.85 5.51
N GLY A 192 -15.56 -1.71 5.56
CA GLY A 192 -16.37 -1.26 4.43
C GLY A 192 -16.05 0.18 4.01
N ALA A 193 -15.77 1.07 4.95
CA ALA A 193 -15.38 2.44 4.65
C ALA A 193 -14.00 2.52 3.95
N ILE A 194 -13.04 1.68 4.35
CA ILE A 194 -11.73 1.60 3.69
C ILE A 194 -11.88 1.01 2.29
N GLU A 195 -12.68 -0.05 2.14
CA GLU A 195 -12.96 -0.66 0.85
C GLU A 195 -13.62 0.33 -0.13
N ALA A 196 -14.62 1.09 0.32
CA ALA A 196 -15.27 2.12 -0.48
C ALA A 196 -14.26 3.16 -0.99
N ARG A 197 -13.37 3.68 -0.12
CA ARG A 197 -12.32 4.63 -0.52
C ARG A 197 -11.43 4.10 -1.64
N VAL A 198 -11.03 2.84 -1.55
CA VAL A 198 -10.19 2.20 -2.57
C VAL A 198 -10.96 2.02 -3.88
N ASN A 199 -12.22 1.63 -3.82
CA ASN A 199 -13.05 1.44 -5.01
C ASN A 199 -13.45 2.75 -5.69
N ASP A 200 -13.74 3.80 -4.92
CA ASP A 200 -14.11 5.11 -5.44
C ASP A 200 -12.93 5.82 -6.13
N ALA A 201 -11.69 5.44 -5.78
CA ALA A 201 -10.47 6.00 -6.35
C ALA A 201 -9.91 5.16 -7.53
N ALA A 202 -10.45 3.97 -7.77
CA ALA A 202 -10.08 3.05 -8.86
C ALA A 202 -10.88 3.35 -10.14
#